data_709ca584c8cc1538ac79526cc4077039
#
_entry.id   709ca584c8cc1538ac79526cc4077039
#
_cell.length_a   1.000
_cell.length_b   1.000
_cell.length_c   1.000
_cell.angle_alpha   90.00
_cell.angle_beta   90.00
_cell.angle_gamma   90.00
#
_symmetry.space_group_name_H-M   'P 1'
#
loop_
_entity.id
_entity.type
_entity.pdbx_description
1 polymer ?
#
loop_
_entity_poly.entity_id
_entity_poly.type
_entity_poly.pdbx_seq_one_letter_code
_entity_poly.pdbx_strand_id
1 'polypeptide(L)'
;MRKLIGSAVLVTVLATAPTLASAQRRPAPRAAAPRSQQHPSFGVELDWGSDPNFGIGGRGVFPLQSLFPKTPLDGIVSFDYFFPGNNVKYWEINGNVAYRFRVPARSSLGPYAGGGLNIAHASVTIAGVSGSDTKAGLNLLGGTTFKVKRSTLIPFVEGRGELGGGKTFILTGGVRF
;
A
#
# COMPACT_ATOMS: atom_id res chain seq x y z
N MET A 1 39.91 -1.48 41.61
CA MET A 1 40.38 -2.06 40.35
C MET A 1 39.62 -3.36 40.09
N ARG A 2 38.57 -3.35 39.25
CA ARG A 2 37.81 -4.54 38.83
C ARG A 2 37.90 -4.63 37.33
N LYS A 3 38.59 -5.67 36.84
CA LYS A 3 38.72 -5.99 35.41
C LYS A 3 37.43 -6.66 34.92
N LEU A 4 36.78 -6.07 33.95
CA LEU A 4 35.68 -6.68 33.18
C LEU A 4 36.30 -7.50 32.05
N ILE A 5 36.10 -8.81 32.11
CA ILE A 5 36.47 -9.76 31.05
C ILE A 5 35.26 -9.84 30.12
N GLY A 6 35.39 -9.31 28.90
CA GLY A 6 34.40 -9.44 27.84
C GLY A 6 34.53 -10.79 27.16
N SER A 7 33.49 -11.64 27.27
CA SER A 7 33.40 -12.89 26.51
C SER A 7 32.86 -12.61 25.10
N ALA A 8 33.72 -12.81 24.11
CA ALA A 8 33.33 -12.82 22.71
C ALA A 8 32.68 -14.18 22.36
N VAL A 9 31.41 -14.21 22.01
CA VAL A 9 30.72 -15.39 21.48
C VAL A 9 30.96 -15.44 19.97
N LEU A 10 31.78 -16.39 19.56
CA LEU A 10 32.04 -16.71 18.16
C LEU A 10 30.89 -17.61 17.65
N VAL A 11 29.98 -17.07 16.83
CA VAL A 11 28.95 -17.85 16.15
C VAL A 11 29.54 -18.44 14.88
N THR A 12 29.84 -19.72 14.89
CA THR A 12 30.28 -20.46 13.70
C THR A 12 29.03 -20.92 12.91
N VAL A 13 28.78 -20.29 11.76
CA VAL A 13 27.75 -20.73 10.82
C VAL A 13 28.31 -21.88 9.98
N LEU A 14 27.88 -23.11 10.24
CA LEU A 14 28.14 -24.25 9.35
C LEU A 14 27.26 -24.12 8.10
N ALA A 15 27.87 -23.82 6.97
CA ALA A 15 27.24 -23.89 5.64
C ALA A 15 27.19 -25.36 5.19
N THR A 16 26.04 -26.00 5.35
CA THR A 16 25.75 -27.28 4.68
C THR A 16 25.28 -27.01 3.26
N ALA A 17 26.10 -27.30 2.26
CA ALA A 17 25.74 -27.25 0.87
C ALA A 17 24.73 -28.37 0.56
N PRO A 18 23.51 -28.08 0.04
CA PRO A 18 22.63 -29.14 -0.44
C PRO A 18 23.14 -29.63 -1.81
N THR A 19 23.35 -30.94 -1.91
CA THR A 19 23.62 -31.65 -3.17
C THR A 19 22.47 -31.37 -4.16
N LEU A 20 22.82 -30.84 -5.33
CA LEU A 20 21.89 -30.58 -6.42
C LEU A 20 21.39 -31.93 -7.00
N ALA A 21 20.27 -32.44 -6.49
CA ALA A 21 19.49 -33.41 -7.23
C ALA A 21 18.93 -32.72 -8.48
N SER A 22 19.33 -33.18 -9.66
CA SER A 22 18.81 -32.74 -10.95
C SER A 22 17.37 -33.19 -11.13
N ALA A 23 16.44 -32.55 -10.44
CA ALA A 23 15.03 -32.68 -10.71
C ALA A 23 14.76 -31.99 -12.06
N GLN A 24 14.34 -32.76 -13.07
CA GLN A 24 13.83 -32.27 -14.35
C GLN A 24 12.83 -31.16 -14.07
N ARG A 25 13.24 -29.92 -14.34
CA ARG A 25 12.38 -28.75 -14.23
C ARG A 25 11.26 -28.88 -15.26
N ARG A 26 10.08 -29.32 -14.83
CA ARG A 26 8.86 -29.05 -15.60
C ARG A 26 8.85 -27.54 -15.87
N PRO A 27 8.67 -27.12 -17.14
CA PRO A 27 8.57 -25.67 -17.43
C PRO A 27 7.50 -25.09 -16.51
N ALA A 28 7.88 -24.15 -15.66
CA ALA A 28 6.91 -23.45 -14.81
C ALA A 28 5.82 -22.87 -15.72
N PRO A 29 4.54 -22.97 -15.36
CA PRO A 29 3.47 -22.36 -16.13
C PRO A 29 3.84 -20.89 -16.35
N ARG A 30 3.96 -20.48 -17.62
CA ARG A 30 4.33 -19.11 -17.98
C ARG A 30 3.37 -18.17 -17.25
N ALA A 31 3.88 -17.40 -16.32
CA ALA A 31 3.05 -16.44 -15.57
C ALA A 31 2.34 -15.56 -16.59
N ALA A 32 1.02 -15.53 -16.54
CA ALA A 32 0.25 -14.65 -17.41
C ALA A 32 0.68 -13.22 -17.12
N ALA A 33 0.91 -12.44 -18.19
CA ALA A 33 1.14 -11.02 -18.03
C ALA A 33 -0.01 -10.43 -17.18
N PRO A 34 0.27 -9.50 -16.26
CA PRO A 34 -0.79 -8.83 -15.54
C PRO A 34 -1.77 -8.28 -16.58
N ARG A 35 -3.05 -8.61 -16.46
CA ARG A 35 -4.06 -7.96 -17.31
C ARG A 35 -3.97 -6.48 -16.99
N SER A 36 -3.44 -5.70 -17.93
CA SER A 36 -3.44 -4.26 -17.83
C SER A 36 -4.91 -3.81 -17.75
N GLN A 37 -5.28 -3.12 -16.70
CA GLN A 37 -6.45 -2.25 -16.78
C GLN A 37 -6.10 -1.22 -17.84
N GLN A 38 -6.78 -1.26 -18.96
CA GLN A 38 -6.51 -0.34 -20.07
C GLN A 38 -7.22 1.01 -19.88
N HIS A 39 -8.12 1.09 -18.90
CA HIS A 39 -8.92 2.27 -18.61
C HIS A 39 -8.75 2.71 -17.14
N PRO A 40 -8.85 4.01 -16.87
CA PRO A 40 -8.98 4.51 -15.52
C PRO A 40 -10.15 3.83 -14.80
N SER A 41 -10.01 3.60 -13.50
CA SER A 41 -11.08 3.12 -12.63
C SER A 41 -11.21 4.03 -11.43
N PHE A 42 -12.42 4.21 -10.95
CA PHE A 42 -12.73 5.00 -9.77
C PHE A 42 -13.29 4.10 -8.69
N GLY A 43 -13.24 4.54 -7.45
CA GLY A 43 -13.73 3.71 -6.36
C GLY A 43 -13.99 4.51 -5.10
N VAL A 44 -14.63 3.81 -4.17
CA VAL A 44 -14.87 4.30 -2.80
C VAL A 44 -14.16 3.38 -1.82
N GLU A 45 -13.74 3.94 -0.69
CA GLU A 45 -12.95 3.24 0.30
C GLU A 45 -13.32 3.62 1.73
N LEU A 46 -13.05 2.70 2.62
CA LEU A 46 -13.13 2.85 4.06
C LEU A 46 -11.73 2.67 4.61
N ASP A 47 -11.33 3.58 5.49
CA ASP A 47 -10.01 3.62 6.07
C ASP A 47 -10.07 3.39 7.57
N TRP A 48 -9.11 2.64 8.08
CA TRP A 48 -8.86 2.49 9.49
C TRP A 48 -7.40 2.78 9.75
N GLY A 49 -7.13 3.91 10.39
CA GLY A 49 -5.80 4.35 10.78
C GLY A 49 -5.52 4.12 12.26
N SER A 50 -4.24 4.04 12.60
CA SER A 50 -3.80 4.06 14.00
C SER A 50 -4.07 5.42 14.65
N ASP A 51 -3.98 6.51 13.86
CA ASP A 51 -4.30 7.89 14.21
C ASP A 51 -4.31 8.73 12.92
N PRO A 52 -5.45 9.24 12.47
CA PRO A 52 -6.84 9.14 12.98
C PRO A 52 -7.50 7.79 12.71
N ASN A 53 -8.52 7.40 13.50
CA ASN A 53 -9.05 6.03 13.51
C ASN A 53 -9.83 5.61 12.27
N PHE A 54 -10.98 6.23 11.97
CA PHE A 54 -11.87 5.80 10.89
C PHE A 54 -12.05 6.92 9.86
N GLY A 55 -12.07 6.54 8.59
CA GLY A 55 -12.25 7.45 7.46
C GLY A 55 -13.07 6.85 6.33
N ILE A 56 -13.49 7.72 5.43
CA ILE A 56 -14.08 7.37 4.15
C ILE A 56 -13.33 8.13 3.05
N GLY A 57 -13.16 7.48 1.92
CA GLY A 57 -12.40 8.09 0.82
C GLY A 57 -12.93 7.72 -0.55
N GLY A 58 -12.34 8.40 -1.51
CA GLY A 58 -12.50 8.10 -2.93
C GLY A 58 -11.16 8.01 -3.62
N ARG A 59 -11.01 7.05 -4.55
CA ARG A 59 -9.76 6.89 -5.30
C ARG A 59 -9.97 6.79 -6.80
N GLY A 60 -8.99 7.30 -7.53
CA GLY A 60 -8.81 7.07 -8.96
C GLY A 60 -7.55 6.24 -9.21
N VAL A 61 -7.63 5.25 -10.08
CA VAL A 61 -6.50 4.43 -10.50
C VAL A 61 -6.32 4.56 -12.00
N PHE A 62 -5.13 4.99 -12.42
CA PHE A 62 -4.78 5.34 -13.78
C PHE A 62 -3.66 4.44 -14.27
N PRO A 63 -3.90 3.58 -15.29
CA PRO A 63 -2.84 2.78 -15.88
C PRO A 63 -1.76 3.64 -16.52
N LEU A 64 -0.49 3.42 -16.15
CA LEU A 64 0.65 4.19 -16.67
C LEU A 64 1.36 3.49 -17.84
N GLN A 65 0.72 2.53 -18.53
CA GLN A 65 1.34 1.80 -19.64
C GLN A 65 1.65 2.69 -20.86
N SER A 66 0.94 3.78 -21.05
CA SER A 66 1.26 4.77 -22.09
C SER A 66 2.63 5.43 -21.88
N LEU A 67 2.99 5.64 -20.61
CA LEU A 67 4.28 6.21 -20.20
C LEU A 67 5.35 5.13 -20.00
N PHE A 68 4.96 3.96 -19.51
CA PHE A 68 5.86 2.83 -19.19
C PHE A 68 5.37 1.52 -19.82
N PRO A 69 5.51 1.33 -21.15
CA PRO A 69 4.88 0.20 -21.88
C PRO A 69 5.32 -1.19 -21.39
N LYS A 70 6.52 -1.31 -20.82
CA LYS A 70 7.08 -2.59 -20.37
C LYS A 70 6.86 -2.87 -18.89
N THR A 71 6.37 -1.90 -18.14
CA THR A 71 6.25 -1.97 -16.66
C THR A 71 4.79 -1.82 -16.24
N PRO A 72 4.22 -2.78 -15.52
CA PRO A 72 2.82 -2.75 -15.10
C PRO A 72 2.63 -1.81 -13.90
N LEU A 73 2.70 -0.51 -14.18
CA LEU A 73 2.52 0.55 -13.18
C LEU A 73 1.12 1.16 -13.27
N ASP A 74 0.59 1.51 -12.10
CA ASP A 74 -0.60 2.32 -11.92
C ASP A 74 -0.28 3.58 -11.10
N GLY A 75 -0.80 4.71 -11.52
CA GLY A 75 -0.95 5.88 -10.68
C GLY A 75 -2.22 5.76 -9.84
N ILE A 76 -2.14 6.06 -8.56
CA ILE A 76 -3.26 6.04 -7.61
C ILE A 76 -3.35 7.42 -6.99
N VAL A 77 -4.53 8.04 -7.08
CA VAL A 77 -4.83 9.31 -6.40
C VAL A 77 -6.03 9.06 -5.49
N SER A 78 -5.94 9.43 -4.22
CA SER A 78 -7.08 9.35 -3.30
C SER A 78 -7.27 10.65 -2.52
N PHE A 79 -8.51 10.83 -2.06
CA PHE A 79 -8.91 11.80 -1.06
C PHE A 79 -9.64 11.08 0.05
N ASP A 80 -9.14 11.23 1.28
CA ASP A 80 -9.59 10.50 2.45
C ASP A 80 -9.99 11.50 3.54
N TYR A 81 -11.19 11.35 4.09
CA TYR A 81 -11.71 12.15 5.19
C TYR A 81 -11.91 11.29 6.41
N PHE A 82 -11.27 11.65 7.51
CA PHE A 82 -11.28 10.90 8.77
C PHE A 82 -12.14 11.58 9.84
N PHE A 83 -12.60 10.76 10.77
CA PHE A 83 -13.48 11.18 11.87
C PHE A 83 -12.82 10.95 13.24
N PRO A 84 -11.78 11.74 13.61
CA PRO A 84 -11.06 11.53 14.87
C PRO A 84 -11.85 11.92 16.14
N GLY A 85 -13.01 12.55 15.99
CA GLY A 85 -13.79 13.04 17.13
C GLY A 85 -13.28 14.37 17.70
N ASN A 86 -13.83 14.79 18.85
CA ASN A 86 -13.36 15.96 19.63
C ASN A 86 -13.20 17.28 18.84
N ASN A 87 -14.12 17.58 17.91
CA ASN A 87 -14.09 18.79 17.05
C ASN A 87 -12.82 18.90 16.18
N VAL A 88 -12.14 17.79 15.92
CA VAL A 88 -11.02 17.70 14.98
C VAL A 88 -11.56 17.30 13.61
N LYS A 89 -11.14 18.00 12.57
CA LYS A 89 -11.35 17.62 11.17
C LYS A 89 -9.99 17.21 10.60
N TYR A 90 -9.96 16.07 9.93
CA TYR A 90 -8.72 15.56 9.33
C TYR A 90 -9.01 14.99 7.94
N TRP A 91 -8.22 15.39 6.97
CA TRP A 91 -8.30 14.87 5.61
C TRP A 91 -6.92 14.75 4.98
N GLU A 92 -6.83 13.86 3.99
CA GLU A 92 -5.62 13.60 3.23
C GLU A 92 -5.87 13.59 1.74
N ILE A 93 -4.86 14.02 0.99
CA ILE A 93 -4.74 13.79 -0.45
C ILE A 93 -3.49 12.95 -0.67
N ASN A 94 -3.64 11.84 -1.40
CA ASN A 94 -2.58 10.91 -1.67
C ASN A 94 -2.32 10.79 -3.17
N GLY A 95 -1.04 10.79 -3.56
CA GLY A 95 -0.59 10.51 -4.92
C GLY A 95 0.49 9.43 -4.90
N ASN A 96 0.18 8.24 -5.44
CA ASN A 96 1.05 7.07 -5.35
C ASN A 96 1.28 6.44 -6.72
N VAL A 97 2.39 5.72 -6.87
CA VAL A 97 2.66 4.82 -7.99
C VAL A 97 2.80 3.41 -7.45
N ALA A 98 2.08 2.47 -8.02
CA ALA A 98 2.08 1.08 -7.60
C ALA A 98 2.48 0.14 -8.74
N TYR A 99 3.33 -0.83 -8.44
CA TYR A 99 3.71 -1.92 -9.31
C TYR A 99 2.78 -3.12 -9.09
N ARG A 100 2.16 -3.61 -10.17
CA ARG A 100 1.33 -4.82 -10.14
C ARG A 100 2.17 -6.07 -10.35
N PHE A 101 2.15 -6.97 -9.37
CA PHE A 101 2.87 -8.24 -9.49
C PHE A 101 2.16 -9.21 -10.43
N ARG A 102 2.95 -9.96 -11.16
CA ARG A 102 2.46 -11.02 -12.04
C ARG A 102 2.02 -12.23 -11.21
N VAL A 103 0.82 -12.69 -11.46
CA VAL A 103 0.24 -13.88 -10.81
C VAL A 103 -0.23 -14.90 -11.85
N PRO A 104 -0.37 -16.18 -11.51
CA PRO A 104 -0.94 -17.18 -12.40
C PRO A 104 -2.31 -16.76 -12.94
N ALA A 105 -2.64 -17.13 -14.18
CA ALA A 105 -3.88 -16.70 -14.85
C ALA A 105 -5.16 -17.09 -14.09
N ARG A 106 -5.12 -18.17 -13.33
CA ARG A 106 -6.23 -18.66 -12.50
C ARG A 106 -6.35 -17.96 -11.15
N SER A 107 -5.40 -17.13 -10.76
CA SER A 107 -5.46 -16.38 -9.51
C SER A 107 -6.59 -15.37 -9.54
N SER A 108 -7.38 -15.32 -8.48
CA SER A 108 -8.34 -14.26 -8.22
C SER A 108 -7.72 -13.04 -7.53
N LEU A 109 -6.46 -13.13 -7.12
CA LEU A 109 -5.74 -12.04 -6.46
C LEU A 109 -4.90 -11.25 -7.47
N GLY A 110 -4.81 -9.94 -7.26
CA GLY A 110 -3.94 -9.02 -8.00
C GLY A 110 -3.10 -8.20 -7.04
N PRO A 111 -1.99 -8.77 -6.49
CA PRO A 111 -1.16 -8.07 -5.53
C PRO A 111 -0.42 -6.90 -6.18
N TYR A 112 -0.21 -5.85 -5.42
CA TYR A 112 0.56 -4.68 -5.81
C TYR A 112 1.30 -4.08 -4.61
N ALA A 113 2.35 -3.34 -4.89
CA ALA A 113 3.05 -2.53 -3.90
C ALA A 113 3.58 -1.26 -4.53
N GLY A 114 3.75 -0.22 -3.76
CA GLY A 114 4.18 1.06 -4.28
C GLY A 114 4.51 2.08 -3.21
N GLY A 115 4.60 3.31 -3.64
CA GLY A 115 4.85 4.44 -2.75
C GLY A 115 4.49 5.75 -3.43
N GLY A 116 4.53 6.82 -2.66
CA GLY A 116 4.17 8.13 -3.15
C GLY A 116 4.26 9.21 -2.08
N LEU A 117 3.43 10.21 -2.25
CA LEU A 117 3.35 11.38 -1.39
C LEU A 117 1.95 11.52 -0.82
N ASN A 118 1.86 12.09 0.38
CA ASN A 118 0.61 12.56 0.94
C ASN A 118 0.71 14.02 1.38
N ILE A 119 -0.45 14.66 1.44
CA ILE A 119 -0.68 15.94 2.11
C ILE A 119 -1.82 15.71 3.09
N ALA A 120 -1.53 15.86 4.38
CA ALA A 120 -2.47 15.71 5.47
C ALA A 120 -2.78 17.07 6.09
N HIS A 121 -4.06 17.35 6.34
CA HIS A 121 -4.53 18.57 6.97
C HIS A 121 -5.38 18.25 8.19
N ALA A 122 -4.97 18.80 9.33
CA ALA A 122 -5.71 18.73 10.58
C ALA A 122 -6.19 20.10 11.00
N SER A 123 -7.43 20.23 11.47
CA SER A 123 -7.94 21.44 12.09
C SER A 123 -8.76 21.12 13.33
N VAL A 124 -8.62 21.93 14.35
CA VAL A 124 -9.33 21.82 15.61
C VAL A 124 -9.94 23.15 16.02
N THR A 125 -11.14 23.13 16.54
CA THR A 125 -11.80 24.33 17.09
C THR A 125 -12.19 24.08 18.55
N ILE A 126 -11.62 24.86 19.48
CA ILE A 126 -11.88 24.77 20.92
C ILE A 126 -12.28 26.16 21.42
N ALA A 127 -13.46 26.27 22.03
CA ALA A 127 -13.98 27.50 22.60
C ALA A 127 -13.93 28.74 21.69
N GLY A 128 -14.16 28.54 20.36
CA GLY A 128 -14.13 29.61 19.37
C GLY A 128 -12.74 29.97 18.84
N VAL A 129 -11.68 29.33 19.33
CA VAL A 129 -10.32 29.46 18.79
C VAL A 129 -10.03 28.28 17.86
N SER A 130 -9.65 28.58 16.63
CA SER A 130 -9.32 27.57 15.64
C SER A 130 -7.81 27.51 15.38
N GLY A 131 -7.27 26.30 15.34
CA GLY A 131 -5.91 26.01 14.90
C GLY A 131 -5.93 25.00 13.75
N SER A 132 -4.98 25.11 12.84
CA SER A 132 -4.81 24.13 11.76
C SER A 132 -3.33 23.87 11.48
N ASP A 133 -3.04 22.66 11.01
CA ASP A 133 -1.70 22.23 10.61
C ASP A 133 -1.80 21.42 9.31
N THR A 134 -0.82 21.61 8.41
CA THR A 134 -0.74 20.87 7.15
C THR A 134 0.66 20.28 7.02
N LYS A 135 0.73 18.99 6.78
CA LYS A 135 1.99 18.25 6.65
C LYS A 135 2.04 17.50 5.34
N ALA A 136 3.23 17.41 4.78
CA ALA A 136 3.52 16.52 3.66
C ALA A 136 4.32 15.33 4.15
N GLY A 137 4.06 14.17 3.56
CA GLY A 137 4.73 12.92 3.93
C GLY A 137 4.96 12.01 2.73
N LEU A 138 5.61 10.89 3.01
CA LEU A 138 5.86 9.81 2.07
C LEU A 138 4.96 8.62 2.40
N ASN A 139 4.42 7.97 1.37
CA ASN A 139 3.64 6.75 1.49
C ASN A 139 4.46 5.54 1.05
N LEU A 140 4.34 4.44 1.81
CA LEU A 140 4.64 3.09 1.36
C LEU A 140 3.35 2.28 1.46
N LEU A 141 2.97 1.61 0.38
CA LEU A 141 1.73 0.85 0.33
C LEU A 141 1.91 -0.54 -0.25
N GLY A 142 1.04 -1.44 0.17
CA GLY A 142 0.93 -2.77 -0.38
C GLY A 142 -0.48 -3.29 -0.22
N GLY A 143 -0.98 -3.97 -1.25
CA GLY A 143 -2.36 -4.41 -1.24
C GLY A 143 -2.64 -5.50 -2.27
N THR A 144 -3.89 -5.87 -2.34
CA THR A 144 -4.38 -6.82 -3.34
C THR A 144 -5.78 -6.44 -3.82
N THR A 145 -6.01 -6.65 -5.10
CA THR A 145 -7.36 -6.60 -5.70
C THR A 145 -7.93 -8.00 -5.82
N PHE A 146 -9.24 -8.11 -5.80
CA PHE A 146 -9.96 -9.38 -5.94
C PHE A 146 -10.77 -9.39 -7.24
N LYS A 147 -10.59 -10.43 -8.06
CA LYS A 147 -11.41 -10.64 -9.26
C LYS A 147 -12.73 -11.27 -8.88
N VAL A 148 -13.82 -10.57 -9.07
CA VAL A 148 -15.17 -11.10 -8.92
C VAL A 148 -15.68 -11.58 -10.27
N LYS A 149 -16.07 -12.85 -10.38
CA LYS A 149 -16.60 -13.42 -11.64
C LYS A 149 -17.89 -12.69 -12.05
N ARG A 150 -17.99 -12.34 -13.32
CA ARG A 150 -19.16 -11.68 -13.92
C ARG A 150 -19.52 -10.31 -13.32
N SER A 151 -18.54 -9.65 -12.71
CA SER A 151 -18.71 -8.30 -12.15
C SER A 151 -17.67 -7.35 -12.70
N THR A 152 -18.03 -6.10 -12.88
CA THR A 152 -17.11 -4.98 -13.16
C THR A 152 -16.48 -4.44 -11.88
N LEU A 153 -17.05 -4.80 -10.73
CA LEU A 153 -16.54 -4.36 -9.43
C LEU A 153 -15.23 -5.08 -9.10
N ILE A 154 -14.27 -4.32 -8.61
CA ILE A 154 -12.94 -4.79 -8.23
C ILE A 154 -12.72 -4.43 -6.75
N PRO A 155 -13.12 -5.32 -5.81
CA PRO A 155 -12.79 -5.14 -4.41
C PRO A 155 -11.28 -5.13 -4.20
N PHE A 156 -10.81 -4.40 -3.18
CA PHE A 156 -9.41 -4.37 -2.81
C PHE A 156 -9.22 -4.17 -1.30
N VAL A 157 -8.05 -4.56 -0.82
CA VAL A 157 -7.55 -4.28 0.51
C VAL A 157 -6.11 -3.79 0.38
N GLU A 158 -5.76 -2.75 1.12
CA GLU A 158 -4.46 -2.10 1.08
C GLU A 158 -4.00 -1.72 2.50
N GLY A 159 -2.71 -1.93 2.79
CA GLY A 159 -2.06 -1.33 3.95
C GLY A 159 -1.15 -0.20 3.48
N ARG A 160 -1.23 0.96 4.10
CA ARG A 160 -0.41 2.13 3.83
C ARG A 160 0.30 2.57 5.10
N GLY A 161 1.63 2.69 5.04
CA GLY A 161 2.45 3.31 6.07
C GLY A 161 2.85 4.71 5.62
N GLU A 162 2.67 5.70 6.49
CA GLU A 162 2.98 7.09 6.23
C GLU A 162 4.19 7.54 7.03
N LEU A 163 5.13 8.19 6.37
CA LEU A 163 6.38 8.69 6.93
C LEU A 163 6.44 10.21 6.75
N GLY A 164 6.54 10.93 7.85
CA GLY A 164 6.54 12.39 7.87
C GLY A 164 5.35 12.96 8.64
N GLY A 165 5.60 13.92 9.53
CA GLY A 165 4.55 14.52 10.35
C GLY A 165 3.94 13.64 11.45
N GLY A 166 4.31 12.41 11.56
CA GLY A 166 3.83 11.33 12.42
C GLY A 166 4.04 10.00 11.73
N LYS A 167 3.99 8.90 12.48
CA LYS A 167 4.00 7.54 11.91
C LYS A 167 2.59 7.00 11.97
N THR A 168 1.92 6.99 10.86
CA THR A 168 0.55 6.48 10.76
C THR A 168 0.53 5.22 9.91
N PHE A 169 -0.20 4.22 10.34
CA PHE A 169 -0.53 3.05 9.54
C PHE A 169 -2.03 3.05 9.27
N ILE A 170 -2.39 2.91 8.00
CA ILE A 170 -3.78 2.91 7.53
C ILE A 170 -4.07 1.60 6.84
N LEU A 171 -5.14 0.94 7.23
CA LEU A 171 -5.73 -0.20 6.52
C LEU A 171 -6.94 0.30 5.75
N THR A 172 -6.94 0.08 4.44
CA THR A 172 -7.99 0.51 3.53
C THR A 172 -8.69 -0.69 2.93
N GLY A 173 -10.01 -0.66 2.90
CA GLY A 173 -10.84 -1.60 2.17
C GLY A 173 -11.81 -0.88 1.25
N GLY A 174 -11.95 -1.32 0.01
CA GLY A 174 -12.82 -0.59 -0.92
C GLY A 174 -13.21 -1.38 -2.15
N VAL A 175 -13.93 -0.71 -3.03
CA VAL A 175 -14.37 -1.24 -4.32
C VAL A 175 -14.16 -0.21 -5.42
N ARG A 176 -13.64 -0.68 -6.57
CA ARG A 176 -13.48 0.11 -7.80
C ARG A 176 -14.40 -0.40 -8.90
N PHE A 177 -14.75 0.45 -9.85
CA PHE A 177 -15.61 0.21 -11.00
C PHE A 177 -15.13 0.98 -12.22
#